data_2ba4ab0f97ce4f3b67c4b0c4a0d2b2d0
#
_entry.id   2ba4ab0f97ce4f3b67c4b0c4a0d2b2d0
#
_cell.length_a   1.000
_cell.length_b   1.000
_cell.length_c   1.000
_cell.angle_alpha   90.00
_cell.angle_beta   90.00
_cell.angle_gamma   90.00
#
_symmetry.space_group_name_H-M   'P 1'
#
loop_
_entity.id
_entity.type
_entity.pdbx_description
1 polymer ?
#
loop_
_entity_poly.entity_id
_entity_poly.type
_entity_poly.pdbx_seq_one_letter_code
_entity_poly.pdbx_strand_id
1 'polypeptide(L)'
;MRFEADTHSHTLASGHAYSTIKEMAAAAEAKGLKALALTEHAPKMPGTCGLFYFQNLDVVPRKCGGIRLLMGAEVNIMDETGRIDLPGSGYSYCEHSSAMLWDGAHRRGKYESIRGCDEETVY
;
A
#
# COMPACT_ATOMS: atom_id res chain seq x y z
N MET A 1 12.56 17.83 13.49
CA MET A 1 11.49 16.81 13.42
C MET A 1 12.12 15.54 12.87
N ARG A 2 11.87 14.38 13.47
CA ARG A 2 12.40 13.08 13.02
C ARG A 2 11.21 12.18 12.69
N PHE A 3 11.15 11.65 11.48
CA PHE A 3 10.15 10.65 11.11
C PHE A 3 10.53 9.32 11.75
N GLU A 4 9.56 8.64 12.37
CA GLU A 4 9.76 7.34 13.01
C GLU A 4 9.08 6.20 12.24
N ALA A 5 8.25 6.51 11.27
CA ALA A 5 7.59 5.54 10.40
C ALA A 5 7.56 6.02 8.96
N ASP A 6 7.59 5.06 8.03
CA ASP A 6 7.20 5.23 6.65
C ASP A 6 5.86 4.50 6.47
N THR A 7 4.85 5.23 6.01
CA THR A 7 3.48 4.73 5.93
C THR A 7 3.05 4.36 4.52
N HIS A 8 3.95 4.47 3.52
CA HIS A 8 3.64 4.12 2.14
C HIS A 8 4.89 3.60 1.42
N SER A 9 4.92 2.31 1.15
CA SER A 9 6.02 1.69 0.42
C SER A 9 5.58 0.42 -0.30
N HIS A 10 6.38 0.01 -1.29
CA HIS A 10 6.11 -1.13 -2.16
C HIS A 10 7.28 -2.10 -2.20
N THR A 11 6.97 -3.36 -2.43
CA THR A 11 7.94 -4.44 -2.63
C THR A 11 7.82 -5.03 -4.03
N LEU A 12 8.56 -6.10 -4.29
CA LEU A 12 8.47 -6.89 -5.52
C LEU A 12 7.03 -7.31 -5.86
N ALA A 13 6.13 -7.40 -4.87
CA ALA A 13 4.74 -7.80 -5.08
C ALA A 13 3.95 -6.78 -5.92
N SER A 14 4.32 -5.50 -5.88
CA SER A 14 3.71 -4.46 -6.72
C SER A 14 4.16 -4.47 -8.18
N GLY A 15 5.14 -5.30 -8.55
CA GLY A 15 5.61 -5.48 -9.92
C GLY A 15 6.48 -4.35 -10.50
N HIS A 16 6.55 -3.19 -9.83
CA HIS A 16 7.37 -2.05 -10.24
C HIS A 16 8.32 -1.56 -9.14
N ALA A 17 8.40 -2.26 -8.02
CA ALA A 17 9.42 -2.12 -7.00
C ALA A 17 10.30 -3.37 -6.97
N TYR A 18 11.51 -3.28 -6.45
CA TYR A 18 12.53 -4.30 -6.69
C TYR A 18 13.14 -4.86 -5.41
N SER A 19 12.64 -4.47 -4.24
CA SER A 19 13.10 -4.95 -2.94
C SER A 19 12.13 -5.94 -2.31
N THR A 20 12.68 -6.89 -1.57
CA THR A 20 11.91 -7.80 -0.72
C THR A 20 11.48 -7.11 0.58
N ILE A 21 10.52 -7.70 1.30
CA ILE A 21 10.13 -7.24 2.66
C ILE A 21 11.34 -7.15 3.59
N LYS A 22 12.26 -8.13 3.54
CA LYS A 22 13.45 -8.14 4.40
C LYS A 22 14.42 -7.02 4.09
N GLU A 23 14.66 -6.73 2.81
CA GLU A 23 15.51 -5.63 2.38
C GLU A 23 14.92 -4.28 2.77
N MET A 24 13.61 -4.10 2.58
CA MET A 24 12.90 -2.89 2.99
C MET A 24 12.96 -2.67 4.50
N ALA A 25 12.72 -3.71 5.30
CA ALA A 25 12.83 -3.64 6.75
C ALA A 25 14.26 -3.30 7.21
N ALA A 26 15.27 -3.92 6.63
CA ALA A 26 16.67 -3.64 6.94
C ALA A 26 17.07 -2.20 6.59
N ALA A 27 16.61 -1.69 5.46
CA ALA A 27 16.84 -0.30 5.05
C ALA A 27 16.12 0.70 5.98
N ALA A 28 14.90 0.40 6.39
CA ALA A 28 14.15 1.19 7.36
C ALA A 28 14.84 1.24 8.72
N GLU A 29 15.33 0.10 9.21
CA GLU A 29 16.09 0.00 10.47
C GLU A 29 17.38 0.82 10.40
N ALA A 30 18.13 0.71 9.31
CA ALA A 30 19.35 1.48 9.09
C ALA A 30 19.12 2.99 9.07
N LYS A 31 17.93 3.44 8.62
CA LYS A 31 17.49 4.85 8.67
C LYS A 31 16.94 5.27 10.04
N GLY A 32 16.84 4.34 10.97
CA GLY A 32 16.35 4.59 12.34
C GLY A 32 14.83 4.74 12.42
N LEU A 33 14.09 4.19 11.46
CA LEU A 33 12.64 4.06 11.56
C LEU A 33 12.28 2.98 12.58
N LYS A 34 11.06 3.03 13.10
CA LYS A 34 10.47 2.05 14.03
C LYS A 34 9.37 1.22 13.39
N ALA A 35 8.73 1.78 12.34
CA ALA A 35 7.66 1.12 11.61
C ALA A 35 7.78 1.37 10.10
N LEU A 36 7.30 0.41 9.33
CA LEU A 36 7.23 0.46 7.88
C LEU A 36 5.90 -0.13 7.43
N ALA A 37 5.10 0.64 6.69
CA ALA A 37 3.93 0.13 6.01
C ALA A 37 4.29 -0.35 4.60
N LEU A 38 3.88 -1.57 4.29
CA LEU A 38 3.98 -2.17 2.97
C LEU A 38 2.58 -2.13 2.34
N THR A 39 2.39 -1.21 1.41
CA THR A 39 1.11 -0.88 0.80
C THR A 39 1.12 -1.24 -0.68
N GLU A 40 1.13 -2.54 -0.98
CA GLU A 40 1.19 -3.01 -2.35
C GLU A 40 -0.01 -2.55 -3.17
N HIS A 41 0.19 -2.28 -4.45
CA HIS A 41 -0.89 -1.93 -5.35
C HIS A 41 -1.95 -3.03 -5.45
N ALA A 42 -3.21 -2.64 -5.35
CA ALA A 42 -4.36 -3.52 -5.48
C ALA A 42 -4.54 -4.04 -6.93
N PRO A 43 -5.34 -5.09 -7.15
CA PRO A 43 -5.31 -5.93 -8.35
C PRO A 43 -5.58 -5.24 -9.70
N LYS A 44 -6.15 -4.04 -9.73
CA LYS A 44 -6.39 -3.32 -10.99
C LYS A 44 -5.16 -2.61 -11.55
N MET A 45 -4.13 -2.40 -10.75
CA MET A 45 -2.85 -1.90 -11.26
C MET A 45 -2.19 -2.99 -12.12
N PRO A 46 -1.81 -2.71 -13.38
CA PRO A 46 -1.12 -3.69 -14.22
C PRO A 46 0.21 -4.15 -13.62
N GLY A 47 0.45 -5.46 -13.63
CA GLY A 47 1.70 -6.05 -13.17
C GLY A 47 1.82 -6.29 -11.67
N THR A 48 0.81 -5.90 -10.89
CA THR A 48 0.80 -6.12 -9.44
C THR A 48 0.37 -7.55 -9.06
N CYS A 49 0.45 -7.84 -7.76
CA CYS A 49 -0.04 -9.08 -7.17
C CYS A 49 -1.57 -9.19 -7.25
N GLY A 50 -2.07 -10.43 -7.27
CA GLY A 50 -3.51 -10.70 -7.29
C GLY A 50 -4.14 -10.67 -5.90
N LEU A 51 -5.47 -10.83 -5.85
CA LEU A 51 -6.27 -10.81 -4.63
C LEU A 51 -5.74 -11.78 -3.54
N PHE A 52 -5.24 -12.94 -3.94
CA PHE A 52 -4.71 -13.94 -3.00
C PHE A 52 -3.56 -13.42 -2.13
N TYR A 53 -2.74 -12.51 -2.65
CA TYR A 53 -1.69 -11.85 -1.86
C TYR A 53 -2.29 -11.16 -0.63
N PHE A 54 -3.33 -10.36 -0.82
CA PHE A 54 -3.98 -9.61 0.27
C PHE A 54 -4.72 -10.52 1.24
N GLN A 55 -5.30 -11.61 0.76
CA GLN A 55 -5.97 -12.61 1.60
C GLN A 55 -4.99 -13.41 2.47
N ASN A 56 -3.70 -13.40 2.12
CA ASN A 56 -2.66 -14.16 2.80
C ASN A 56 -1.73 -13.29 3.65
N LEU A 57 -2.06 -12.03 3.89
CA LEU A 57 -1.20 -11.10 4.65
C LEU A 57 -1.03 -11.47 6.13
N ASP A 58 -1.94 -12.27 6.70
CA ASP A 58 -1.88 -12.72 8.09
C ASP A 58 -0.67 -13.62 8.40
N VAL A 59 -0.13 -14.32 7.39
CA VAL A 59 1.07 -15.16 7.56
C VAL A 59 2.37 -14.35 7.60
N VAL A 60 2.33 -13.08 7.20
CA VAL A 60 3.53 -12.23 7.20
C VAL A 60 3.83 -11.79 8.63
N PRO A 61 5.07 -12.01 9.14
CA PRO A 61 5.44 -11.55 10.46
C PRO A 61 5.24 -10.03 10.61
N ARG A 62 4.60 -9.61 11.70
CA ARG A 62 4.39 -8.18 12.02
C ARG A 62 5.64 -7.48 12.55
N LYS A 63 6.76 -8.19 12.61
CA LYS A 63 8.06 -7.64 13.00
C LYS A 63 9.18 -8.29 12.20
N CYS A 64 10.09 -7.47 11.70
CA CYS A 64 11.29 -7.92 11.02
C CYS A 64 12.48 -7.10 11.53
N GLY A 65 13.44 -7.77 12.20
CA GLY A 65 14.49 -7.05 12.95
C GLY A 65 13.89 -6.19 14.05
N GLY A 66 14.30 -4.94 14.14
CA GLY A 66 13.75 -3.92 15.04
C GLY A 66 12.51 -3.20 14.51
N ILE A 67 12.07 -3.48 13.27
CA ILE A 67 11.01 -2.77 12.57
C ILE A 67 9.67 -3.46 12.77
N ARG A 68 8.64 -2.68 13.16
CA ARG A 68 7.24 -3.09 13.06
C ARG A 68 6.78 -2.98 11.60
N LEU A 69 6.24 -4.08 11.06
CA LEU A 69 5.63 -4.10 9.74
C LEU A 69 4.12 -3.89 9.86
N LEU A 70 3.60 -2.94 9.09
CA LEU A 70 2.18 -2.70 8.89
C LEU A 70 1.83 -3.18 7.49
N MET A 71 0.98 -4.18 7.39
CA MET A 71 0.56 -4.72 6.10
C MET A 71 -0.65 -3.95 5.60
N GLY A 72 -0.59 -3.50 4.37
CA GLY A 72 -1.61 -2.63 3.81
C GLY A 72 -1.82 -2.83 2.32
N ALA A 73 -2.61 -1.94 1.74
CA ALA A 73 -2.87 -1.89 0.32
C ALA A 73 -2.98 -0.45 -0.18
N GLU A 74 -2.45 -0.19 -1.35
CA GLU A 74 -2.78 0.98 -2.15
C GLU A 74 -3.91 0.60 -3.10
N VAL A 75 -5.14 1.03 -2.76
CA VAL A 75 -6.35 0.66 -3.50
C VAL A 75 -6.65 1.66 -4.62
N ASN A 76 -7.24 1.17 -5.70
CA ASN A 76 -7.70 2.01 -6.78
C ASN A 76 -9.17 2.39 -6.54
N ILE A 77 -9.49 3.69 -6.60
CA ILE A 77 -10.87 4.18 -6.62
C ILE A 77 -11.37 4.03 -8.04
N MET A 78 -12.37 3.19 -8.23
CA MET A 78 -12.82 2.71 -9.54
C MET A 78 -13.84 3.64 -10.20
N ASP A 79 -14.55 4.41 -9.41
CA ASP A 79 -15.60 5.30 -9.89
C ASP A 79 -15.94 6.39 -8.86
N GLU A 80 -16.80 7.32 -9.26
CA GLU A 80 -17.27 8.45 -8.48
C GLU A 80 -18.09 8.08 -7.22
N THR A 81 -18.50 6.81 -7.08
CA THR A 81 -19.18 6.33 -5.88
C THR A 81 -18.20 5.90 -4.78
N GLY A 82 -16.90 5.95 -5.06
CA GLY A 82 -15.85 5.52 -4.13
C GLY A 82 -15.65 4.01 -4.08
N ARG A 83 -16.15 3.26 -5.06
CA ARG A 83 -15.91 1.82 -5.15
C ARG A 83 -14.42 1.55 -5.37
N ILE A 84 -13.85 0.63 -4.61
CA ILE A 84 -12.44 0.23 -4.70
C ILE A 84 -12.29 -1.16 -5.32
N ASP A 85 -11.10 -1.46 -5.80
CA ASP A 85 -10.77 -2.73 -6.48
C ASP A 85 -10.33 -3.85 -5.55
N LEU A 86 -10.25 -3.61 -4.25
CA LEU A 86 -9.95 -4.62 -3.25
C LEU A 86 -11.22 -4.96 -2.46
N PRO A 87 -11.84 -6.15 -2.66
CA PRO A 87 -13.04 -6.54 -1.95
C PRO A 87 -12.78 -6.79 -0.46
N GLY A 88 -13.84 -6.74 0.36
CA GLY A 88 -13.74 -6.86 1.82
C GLY A 88 -12.95 -8.06 2.34
N SER A 89 -13.00 -9.19 1.62
CA SER A 89 -12.20 -10.39 1.98
C SER A 89 -10.68 -10.20 1.82
N GLY A 90 -10.23 -9.31 0.94
CA GLY A 90 -8.82 -8.94 0.81
C GLY A 90 -8.43 -7.82 1.77
N TYR A 91 -9.40 -6.99 2.14
CA TYR A 91 -9.15 -5.83 2.97
C TYR A 91 -9.05 -6.14 4.47
N SER A 92 -9.68 -7.23 4.92
CA SER A 92 -9.77 -7.59 6.35
C SER A 92 -8.43 -7.88 7.03
N TYR A 93 -7.37 -8.11 6.26
CA TYR A 93 -6.01 -8.35 6.75
C TYR A 93 -5.08 -7.13 6.60
N CYS A 94 -5.58 -6.04 6.06
CA CYS A 94 -4.83 -4.80 5.95
C CYS A 94 -4.96 -3.97 7.24
N GLU A 95 -3.82 -3.59 7.82
CA GLU A 95 -3.76 -2.69 8.98
C GLU A 95 -3.72 -1.22 8.54
N HIS A 96 -3.37 -0.98 7.28
CA HIS A 96 -3.24 0.34 6.69
C HIS A 96 -3.65 0.32 5.22
N SER A 97 -4.21 1.41 4.73
CA SER A 97 -4.53 1.56 3.31
C SER A 97 -4.31 2.99 2.85
N SER A 98 -3.88 3.11 1.63
CA SER A 98 -3.88 4.34 0.86
C SER A 98 -4.78 4.16 -0.37
N ALA A 99 -5.22 5.24 -0.97
CA ALA A 99 -6.10 5.17 -2.12
C ALA A 99 -5.56 6.01 -3.28
N MET A 100 -5.71 5.49 -4.49
CA MET A 100 -5.37 6.17 -5.73
C MET A 100 -6.56 6.13 -6.67
N LEU A 101 -6.83 7.26 -7.35
CA LEU A 101 -7.84 7.29 -8.38
C LEU A 101 -7.35 6.55 -9.64
N TRP A 102 -8.07 5.52 -10.05
CA TRP A 102 -7.83 4.79 -11.27
C TRP A 102 -8.80 5.25 -12.37
N ASP A 103 -8.27 5.91 -13.40
CA ASP A 103 -9.08 6.43 -14.52
C ASP A 103 -9.27 5.45 -15.67
N GLY A 104 -8.79 4.21 -15.53
CA GLY A 104 -8.92 3.16 -16.54
C GLY A 104 -8.17 3.42 -17.85
N ALA A 105 -7.64 4.62 -18.04
CA ALA A 105 -6.92 5.04 -19.20
C ALA A 105 -5.57 5.58 -18.76
N HIS A 106 -4.55 4.76 -18.83
CA HIS A 106 -3.17 5.16 -18.57
C HIS A 106 -2.71 6.22 -19.59
N ARG A 107 -3.22 7.42 -19.46
CA ARG A 107 -2.79 8.60 -20.23
C ARG A 107 -2.41 9.73 -19.28
N ARG A 108 -1.09 9.78 -18.99
CA ARG A 108 -0.37 10.97 -18.55
C ARG A 108 -1.03 11.82 -17.45
N GLY A 109 -0.64 11.57 -16.21
CA GLY A 109 -0.42 12.62 -15.22
C GLY A 109 -1.49 13.70 -15.11
N LYS A 110 -2.66 13.39 -14.58
CA LYS A 110 -3.49 14.36 -13.90
C LYS A 110 -3.94 13.74 -12.59
N TYR A 111 -3.29 14.13 -11.53
CA TYR A 111 -3.83 14.01 -10.20
C TYR A 111 -4.92 15.06 -10.05
N GLU A 112 -6.17 14.70 -10.27
CA GLU A 112 -7.28 15.52 -9.83
C GLU A 112 -7.55 15.21 -8.37
N SER A 113 -7.40 16.20 -7.50
CA SER A 113 -7.80 16.10 -6.11
C SER A 113 -9.30 15.82 -6.05
N ILE A 114 -9.68 14.70 -5.46
CA ILE A 114 -11.08 14.36 -5.21
C ILE A 114 -11.58 15.33 -4.14
N ARG A 115 -12.39 16.31 -4.54
CA ARG A 115 -13.12 17.15 -3.60
C ARG A 115 -14.24 16.29 -3.01
N GLY A 116 -14.08 15.86 -1.77
CA GLY A 116 -15.12 15.15 -1.04
C GLY A 116 -14.70 13.95 -0.21
N CYS A 117 -13.44 13.54 -0.24
CA CYS A 117 -12.89 12.68 0.82
C CYS A 117 -12.39 13.61 1.93
N ASP A 118 -12.82 13.39 3.15
CA ASP A 118 -12.34 14.13 4.31
C ASP A 118 -10.82 14.13 4.35
N GLU A 119 -10.22 15.29 4.65
CA GLU A 119 -8.79 15.58 4.57
C GLU A 119 -7.89 14.67 5.45
N GLU A 120 -8.47 13.72 6.19
CA GLU A 120 -7.74 12.84 7.12
C GLU A 120 -7.29 11.52 6.50
N THR A 121 -7.58 11.22 5.23
CA THR A 121 -7.28 9.91 4.63
C THR A 121 -6.44 9.97 3.34
N VAL A 122 -5.92 11.12 2.96
CA VAL A 122 -5.10 11.27 1.74
C VAL A 122 -3.68 11.64 2.13
N TYR A 123 -2.80 10.69 2.11
CA TYR A 123 -1.36 10.90 2.07
C TYR A 123 -0.76 10.11 0.92
#